data_173e7b4adf2a78f3bea642afcad71748
#
_entry.id   173e7b4adf2a78f3bea642afcad71748
#
_cell.length_a   1.000
_cell.length_b   1.000
_cell.length_c   1.000
_cell.angle_alpha   90.00
_cell.angle_beta   90.00
_cell.angle_gamma   90.00
#
_symmetry.space_group_name_H-M   'P 1'
#
loop_
_entity.id
_entity.type
_entity.pdbx_description
1 polymer ?
#
loop_
_entity_poly.entity_id
_entity_poly.type
_entity_poly.pdbx_seq_one_letter_code
_entity_poly.pdbx_strand_id
1 'polypeptide(L)'
;LEVFTDIDIPKEYFEDILKRQAVVNAGVTFTFRNEEDGKFTKTDYCYPNGILDYVNEIAGEQTLTMPQFWQAERKGRDREDKPEYKVRISAALCFSNRVSRLEYYHNSSWLEHGGAPEKAVKNAFVYAIDAYCKQAGKYTKGESKLTFQDVADCLVLVTNCFSTQTSYENQTKKAITNKFVQDAMTEFFRDRLHVYFIENKQEADRIADQVLVNKRSRESAEKARLNIKKKLTGSLDIANRVQKFVDCRTKDVSKREIYIVEGDSALGSVKLSRDAEFQGIMPVRGKILNCLKADY
;
A
#
# COMPACT_ATOMS: atom_id res chain seq x y z
N LEU A 1 28.08 4.19 28.23
CA LEU A 1 28.40 5.01 27.06
C LEU A 1 29.46 4.41 26.12
N GLU A 2 30.11 3.32 26.48
CA GLU A 2 31.07 2.63 25.58
C GLU A 2 30.39 1.93 24.40
N VAL A 3 29.09 1.58 24.53
CA VAL A 3 28.33 0.83 23.53
C VAL A 3 27.32 1.70 22.78
N PHE A 4 26.76 2.71 23.43
CA PHE A 4 25.73 3.58 22.87
C PHE A 4 26.24 5.01 22.75
N THR A 5 26.03 5.63 21.61
CA THR A 5 26.36 7.04 21.36
C THR A 5 25.33 8.00 21.92
N ASP A 6 24.09 7.52 22.09
CA ASP A 6 22.97 8.26 22.66
C ASP A 6 22.23 7.34 23.65
N ILE A 7 21.86 7.91 24.80
CA ILE A 7 21.10 7.22 25.87
C ILE A 7 19.77 7.90 26.15
N ASP A 8 19.47 9.00 25.49
CA ASP A 8 18.22 9.71 25.66
C ASP A 8 17.12 9.06 24.83
N ILE A 9 16.16 8.42 25.52
CA ILE A 9 14.99 7.84 24.88
C ILE A 9 13.89 8.92 24.89
N PRO A 10 13.36 9.33 23.71
CA PRO A 10 12.29 10.33 23.65
C PRO A 10 11.08 9.93 24.46
N LYS A 11 10.47 10.89 25.15
CA LYS A 11 9.28 10.70 25.98
C LYS A 11 8.14 10.05 25.19
N GLU A 12 7.95 10.47 23.95
CA GLU A 12 6.92 10.03 23.03
C GLU A 12 7.00 8.52 22.78
N TYR A 13 8.20 7.92 22.84
CA TYR A 13 8.38 6.49 22.71
C TYR A 13 7.68 5.71 23.83
N PHE A 14 7.79 6.17 25.07
CA PHE A 14 7.10 5.57 26.21
C PHE A 14 5.60 5.79 26.14
N GLU A 15 5.17 6.98 25.78
CA GLU A 15 3.77 7.34 25.63
C GLU A 15 3.09 6.46 24.56
N ASP A 16 3.71 6.27 23.40
CA ASP A 16 3.22 5.39 22.34
C ASP A 16 3.09 3.94 22.80
N ILE A 17 4.10 3.41 23.49
CA ILE A 17 4.05 2.04 24.02
C ILE A 17 2.92 1.87 25.00
N LEU A 18 2.80 2.78 25.99
CA LEU A 18 1.78 2.69 27.03
C LEU A 18 0.37 2.86 26.45
N LYS A 19 0.19 3.76 25.50
CA LYS A 19 -1.07 3.92 24.78
C LYS A 19 -1.46 2.63 24.07
N ARG A 20 -0.54 2.00 23.30
CA ARG A 20 -0.78 0.73 22.62
C ARG A 20 -1.11 -0.40 23.61
N GLN A 21 -0.43 -0.45 24.76
CA GLN A 21 -0.75 -1.43 25.80
C GLN A 21 -2.14 -1.22 26.38
N ALA A 22 -2.55 0.03 26.60
CA ALA A 22 -3.89 0.35 27.09
C ALA A 22 -4.98 -0.05 26.08
N VAL A 23 -4.75 0.17 24.79
CA VAL A 23 -5.68 -0.18 23.70
C VAL A 23 -6.00 -1.67 23.67
N VAL A 24 -4.99 -2.55 23.84
CA VAL A 24 -5.18 -4.01 23.72
C VAL A 24 -5.52 -4.70 25.04
N ASN A 25 -5.42 -3.98 26.17
CA ASN A 25 -5.78 -4.48 27.49
C ASN A 25 -6.96 -3.66 28.05
N ALA A 26 -8.16 -3.95 27.55
CA ALA A 26 -9.38 -3.23 27.88
C ALA A 26 -9.57 -3.05 29.39
N GLY A 27 -9.86 -1.82 29.84
CA GLY A 27 -10.11 -1.48 31.24
C GLY A 27 -8.87 -1.37 32.11
N VAL A 28 -7.67 -1.64 31.59
CA VAL A 28 -6.40 -1.46 32.34
C VAL A 28 -5.90 -0.04 32.15
N THR A 29 -5.60 0.64 33.28
CA THR A 29 -5.00 1.98 33.25
C THR A 29 -3.49 1.89 33.33
N PHE A 30 -2.81 2.46 32.35
CA PHE A 30 -1.36 2.62 32.33
C PHE A 30 -1.02 4.07 32.65
N THR A 31 -0.27 4.29 33.74
CA THR A 31 0.12 5.62 34.20
C THR A 31 1.58 5.89 33.83
N PHE A 32 1.81 6.92 33.03
CA PHE A 32 3.15 7.46 32.79
C PHE A 32 3.44 8.63 33.72
N ARG A 33 4.54 8.55 34.46
CA ARG A 33 5.03 9.64 35.31
C ARG A 33 6.40 10.04 34.79
N ASN A 34 6.49 11.26 34.29
CA ASN A 34 7.72 11.84 33.78
C ASN A 34 8.18 13.00 34.68
N GLU A 35 9.47 13.05 34.96
CA GLU A 35 10.09 14.14 35.71
C GLU A 35 10.81 15.07 34.75
N GLU A 36 10.41 16.35 34.76
CA GLU A 36 11.06 17.42 34.03
C GLU A 36 11.31 18.59 35.01
N ASP A 37 12.56 18.99 35.13
CA ASP A 37 12.98 20.08 35.99
C ASP A 37 12.49 19.97 37.48
N GLY A 38 12.55 18.75 38.01
CA GLY A 38 12.14 18.45 39.40
C GLY A 38 10.62 18.42 39.62
N LYS A 39 9.83 18.50 38.56
CA LYS A 39 8.37 18.37 38.59
C LYS A 39 7.90 17.12 37.89
N PHE A 40 6.97 16.40 38.53
CA PHE A 40 6.36 15.22 37.90
C PHE A 40 5.10 15.61 37.12
N THR A 41 5.07 15.22 35.86
CA THR A 41 3.85 15.17 35.05
C THR A 41 3.29 13.76 35.07
N LYS A 42 1.97 13.63 35.03
CA LYS A 42 1.26 12.34 35.04
C LYS A 42 0.31 12.27 33.84
N THR A 43 0.41 11.20 33.05
CA THR A 43 -0.52 10.92 31.97
C THR A 43 -1.08 9.50 32.15
N ASP A 44 -2.40 9.38 32.14
CA ASP A 44 -3.09 8.09 32.26
C ASP A 44 -3.65 7.68 30.88
N TYR A 45 -3.41 6.44 30.50
CA TYR A 45 -3.96 5.81 29.29
C TYR A 45 -4.90 4.69 29.72
N CYS A 46 -6.17 4.80 29.35
CA CYS A 46 -7.17 3.78 29.62
C CYS A 46 -8.23 3.76 28.52
N TYR A 47 -8.50 2.57 28.01
CA TYR A 47 -9.56 2.31 27.02
C TYR A 47 -10.51 1.25 27.61
N PRO A 48 -11.63 1.66 28.25
CA PRO A 48 -12.55 0.73 28.91
C PRO A 48 -13.07 -0.37 28.00
N ASN A 49 -13.38 -0.07 26.73
CA ASN A 49 -13.79 -1.03 25.72
C ASN A 49 -12.64 -1.41 24.76
N GLY A 50 -11.38 -1.15 25.14
CA GLY A 50 -10.19 -1.55 24.41
C GLY A 50 -10.13 -0.99 22.98
N ILE A 51 -9.92 -1.88 22.02
CA ILE A 51 -9.75 -1.52 20.59
C ILE A 51 -10.96 -0.79 20.00
N LEU A 52 -12.18 -0.97 20.55
CA LEU A 52 -13.36 -0.26 20.06
C LEU A 52 -13.29 1.24 20.37
N ASP A 53 -12.93 1.59 21.62
CA ASP A 53 -12.78 3.00 22.02
C ASP A 53 -11.66 3.67 21.20
N TYR A 54 -10.59 2.93 20.91
CA TYR A 54 -9.48 3.45 20.12
C TYR A 54 -9.88 3.66 18.64
N VAL A 55 -10.67 2.78 18.06
CA VAL A 55 -11.22 2.99 16.70
C VAL A 55 -12.13 4.20 16.67
N ASN A 56 -12.97 4.41 17.70
CA ASN A 56 -13.81 5.60 17.84
C ASN A 56 -12.96 6.88 17.92
N GLU A 57 -11.88 6.86 18.70
CA GLU A 57 -10.94 7.99 18.83
C GLU A 57 -10.30 8.35 17.47
N ILE A 58 -9.79 7.34 16.74
CA ILE A 58 -9.15 7.56 15.42
C ILE A 58 -10.15 8.06 14.38
N ALA A 59 -11.32 7.45 14.33
CA ALA A 59 -12.32 7.70 13.31
C ALA A 59 -13.03 9.05 13.48
N GLY A 60 -13.17 9.51 14.72
CA GLY A 60 -13.91 10.73 15.05
C GLY A 60 -15.41 10.61 14.72
N GLU A 61 -16.08 11.76 14.64
CA GLU A 61 -17.54 11.79 14.47
C GLU A 61 -18.04 11.54 13.04
N GLN A 62 -17.17 11.75 12.03
CA GLN A 62 -17.56 11.69 10.63
C GLN A 62 -17.04 10.42 9.95
N THR A 63 -17.79 9.35 10.09
CA THR A 63 -17.51 8.06 9.48
C THR A 63 -18.54 7.70 8.40
N LEU A 64 -18.16 6.82 7.47
CA LEU A 64 -19.09 6.25 6.46
C LEU A 64 -19.97 5.20 7.07
N THR A 65 -19.48 4.50 8.09
CA THR A 65 -20.19 3.43 8.79
C THR A 65 -20.03 3.57 10.29
N MET A 66 -20.98 3.03 11.03
CA MET A 66 -20.84 2.94 12.48
C MET A 66 -19.69 2.00 12.86
N PRO A 67 -18.88 2.32 13.87
CA PRO A 67 -17.85 1.43 14.39
C PRO A 67 -18.44 0.11 14.88
N GLN A 68 -17.84 -0.98 14.41
CA GLN A 68 -18.22 -2.36 14.73
C GLN A 68 -17.17 -2.99 15.63
N PHE A 69 -17.60 -3.87 16.52
CA PHE A 69 -16.72 -4.73 17.30
C PHE A 69 -17.12 -6.19 17.09
N TRP A 70 -16.19 -6.99 16.59
CA TRP A 70 -16.40 -8.41 16.33
C TRP A 70 -15.40 -9.26 17.08
N GLN A 71 -15.84 -10.41 17.56
CA GLN A 71 -14.96 -11.37 18.20
C GLN A 71 -15.36 -12.82 17.90
N ALA A 72 -14.38 -13.71 17.93
CA ALA A 72 -14.58 -15.14 17.83
C ALA A 72 -13.42 -15.91 18.47
N GLU A 73 -13.69 -17.17 18.82
CA GLU A 73 -12.67 -18.15 19.19
C GLU A 73 -12.68 -19.28 18.16
N ARG A 74 -11.50 -19.71 17.75
CA ARG A 74 -11.30 -20.84 16.82
C ARG A 74 -10.27 -21.79 17.40
N LYS A 75 -10.40 -23.08 17.07
CA LYS A 75 -9.46 -24.13 17.44
C LYS A 75 -8.99 -24.86 16.18
N GLY A 76 -7.69 -25.07 16.05
CA GLY A 76 -7.08 -25.75 14.92
C GLY A 76 -5.57 -25.83 15.03
N ARG A 77 -4.90 -26.10 13.93
CA ARG A 77 -3.45 -26.32 13.88
C ARG A 77 -2.85 -25.74 12.59
N ASP A 78 -1.58 -25.37 12.63
CA ASP A 78 -0.87 -24.83 11.45
C ASP A 78 -0.61 -25.93 10.38
N ARG A 79 -0.41 -27.20 10.81
CA ARG A 79 -0.20 -28.37 9.95
C ARG A 79 -0.69 -29.63 10.67
N GLU A 80 -0.92 -30.69 9.94
CA GLU A 80 -1.44 -31.98 10.48
C GLU A 80 -0.54 -32.57 11.56
N ASP A 81 0.78 -32.42 11.46
CA ASP A 81 1.80 -32.90 12.40
C ASP A 81 1.95 -32.02 13.64
N LYS A 82 1.25 -30.89 13.77
CA LYS A 82 1.35 -29.98 14.90
C LYS A 82 0.15 -30.10 15.84
N PRO A 83 0.35 -29.84 17.15
CA PRO A 83 -0.75 -29.82 18.10
C PRO A 83 -1.77 -28.74 17.78
N GLU A 84 -3.02 -28.99 18.13
CA GLU A 84 -4.07 -28.01 18.05
C GLU A 84 -3.93 -26.93 19.12
N TYR A 85 -4.29 -25.71 18.77
CA TYR A 85 -4.32 -24.60 19.70
C TYR A 85 -5.53 -23.70 19.45
N LYS A 86 -5.82 -22.86 20.43
CA LYS A 86 -6.91 -21.88 20.34
C LYS A 86 -6.40 -20.53 19.89
N VAL A 87 -7.20 -19.87 19.06
CA VAL A 87 -7.00 -18.48 18.65
C VAL A 87 -8.25 -17.70 19.03
N ARG A 88 -8.09 -16.65 19.83
CA ARG A 88 -9.11 -15.65 20.09
C ARG A 88 -8.85 -14.45 19.21
N ILE A 89 -9.85 -14.06 18.42
CA ILE A 89 -9.78 -12.97 17.48
C ILE A 89 -10.73 -11.90 17.96
N SER A 90 -10.25 -10.65 18.07
CA SER A 90 -11.05 -9.46 18.30
C SER A 90 -10.70 -8.44 17.23
N ALA A 91 -11.69 -7.76 16.68
CA ALA A 91 -11.51 -6.72 15.69
C ALA A 91 -12.49 -5.58 15.93
N ALA A 92 -11.99 -4.34 15.89
CA ALA A 92 -12.81 -3.15 15.83
C ALA A 92 -12.53 -2.43 14.51
N LEU A 93 -13.59 -1.99 13.82
CA LEU A 93 -13.45 -1.37 12.51
C LEU A 93 -14.59 -0.41 12.19
N CYS A 94 -14.29 0.54 11.34
CA CYS A 94 -15.26 1.34 10.60
C CYS A 94 -14.66 1.78 9.27
N PHE A 95 -15.48 2.34 8.40
CA PHE A 95 -15.01 2.96 7.16
C PHE A 95 -15.12 4.49 7.26
N SER A 96 -14.13 5.19 6.72
CA SER A 96 -14.07 6.64 6.70
C SER A 96 -13.44 7.12 5.40
N ASN A 97 -13.88 8.25 4.89
CA ASN A 97 -13.25 8.90 3.74
C ASN A 97 -12.23 9.98 4.14
N ARG A 98 -11.93 10.13 5.43
CA ARG A 98 -11.00 11.14 5.96
C ARG A 98 -9.76 10.57 6.58
N VAL A 99 -9.91 9.42 7.22
CA VAL A 99 -8.82 8.74 7.93
C VAL A 99 -8.81 7.26 7.57
N SER A 100 -7.61 6.71 7.51
CA SER A 100 -7.38 5.28 7.37
C SER A 100 -6.31 4.84 8.35
N ARG A 101 -6.51 3.71 9.00
CA ARG A 101 -5.55 3.18 9.96
C ARG A 101 -5.69 1.67 10.04
N LEU A 102 -4.59 0.95 9.89
CA LEU A 102 -4.56 -0.50 10.02
C LEU A 102 -3.55 -0.87 11.09
N GLU A 103 -4.01 -1.49 12.17
CA GLU A 103 -3.15 -1.93 13.25
C GLU A 103 -3.45 -3.39 13.62
N TYR A 104 -2.38 -4.16 13.75
CA TYR A 104 -2.45 -5.59 14.06
C TYR A 104 -1.70 -5.88 15.36
N TYR A 105 -2.37 -6.56 16.28
CA TYR A 105 -1.78 -6.97 17.55
C TYR A 105 -1.90 -8.47 17.73
N HIS A 106 -0.91 -9.08 18.35
CA HIS A 106 -0.90 -10.48 18.71
C HIS A 106 -0.25 -10.68 20.07
N ASN A 107 -0.98 -11.32 20.99
CA ASN A 107 -0.54 -11.49 22.39
C ASN A 107 -0.05 -10.16 22.99
N SER A 108 -0.85 -9.11 22.86
CA SER A 108 -0.59 -7.72 23.27
C SER A 108 0.62 -7.04 22.61
N SER A 109 1.28 -7.69 21.67
CA SER A 109 2.40 -7.09 20.92
C SER A 109 1.90 -6.48 19.60
N TRP A 110 2.34 -5.28 19.31
CA TRP A 110 2.09 -4.64 18.03
C TRP A 110 2.90 -5.30 16.91
N LEU A 111 2.22 -5.68 15.85
CA LEU A 111 2.83 -6.28 14.66
C LEU A 111 3.08 -5.20 13.60
N GLU A 112 4.21 -4.50 13.69
CA GLU A 112 4.59 -3.43 12.77
C GLU A 112 4.56 -3.87 11.29
N HIS A 113 4.92 -5.13 11.04
CA HIS A 113 4.96 -5.71 9.69
C HIS A 113 3.79 -6.68 9.43
N GLY A 114 2.76 -6.68 10.27
CA GLY A 114 1.53 -7.43 10.11
C GLY A 114 1.69 -8.95 10.10
N GLY A 115 2.10 -9.53 8.97
CA GLY A 115 2.23 -10.97 8.82
C GLY A 115 0.90 -11.69 8.55
N ALA A 116 0.62 -12.77 9.28
CA ALA A 116 -0.57 -13.59 9.10
C ALA A 116 -1.89 -12.80 9.26
N PRO A 117 -2.08 -11.93 10.28
CA PRO A 117 -3.28 -11.11 10.42
C PRO A 117 -3.48 -10.15 9.24
N GLU A 118 -2.45 -9.49 8.79
CA GLU A 118 -2.53 -8.57 7.65
C GLU A 118 -2.93 -9.30 6.36
N LYS A 119 -2.33 -10.48 6.10
CA LYS A 119 -2.67 -11.32 4.94
C LYS A 119 -4.13 -11.76 4.98
N ALA A 120 -4.63 -12.13 6.16
CA ALA A 120 -6.02 -12.51 6.36
C ALA A 120 -6.98 -11.35 6.05
N VAL A 121 -6.70 -10.16 6.58
CA VAL A 121 -7.50 -8.95 6.31
C VAL A 121 -7.50 -8.61 4.82
N LYS A 122 -6.31 -8.58 4.18
CA LYS A 122 -6.20 -8.32 2.73
C LYS A 122 -7.08 -9.26 1.91
N ASN A 123 -7.00 -10.55 2.19
CA ASN A 123 -7.77 -11.57 1.45
C ASN A 123 -9.28 -11.46 1.70
N ALA A 124 -9.69 -11.30 2.96
CA ALA A 124 -11.09 -11.31 3.32
C ALA A 124 -11.84 -10.06 2.85
N PHE A 125 -11.26 -8.88 3.06
CA PHE A 125 -11.90 -7.62 2.71
C PHE A 125 -12.00 -7.43 1.20
N VAL A 126 -10.93 -7.72 0.46
CA VAL A 126 -10.97 -7.68 -1.02
C VAL A 126 -12.03 -8.64 -1.55
N TYR A 127 -12.05 -9.87 -1.05
CA TYR A 127 -13.03 -10.86 -1.47
C TYR A 127 -14.48 -10.41 -1.21
N ALA A 128 -14.79 -9.97 0.01
CA ALA A 128 -16.14 -9.62 0.41
C ALA A 128 -16.66 -8.38 -0.34
N ILE A 129 -15.84 -7.34 -0.47
CA ILE A 129 -16.23 -6.10 -1.14
C ILE A 129 -16.33 -6.30 -2.66
N ASP A 130 -15.39 -7.05 -3.28
CA ASP A 130 -15.47 -7.39 -4.71
C ASP A 130 -16.74 -8.20 -5.03
N ALA A 131 -17.09 -9.18 -4.17
CA ALA A 131 -18.31 -9.96 -4.31
C ALA A 131 -19.57 -9.08 -4.21
N TYR A 132 -19.59 -8.17 -3.22
CA TYR A 132 -20.69 -7.22 -3.07
C TYR A 132 -20.83 -6.29 -4.28
N CYS A 133 -19.72 -5.69 -4.75
CA CYS A 133 -19.73 -4.82 -5.93
C CYS A 133 -20.25 -5.54 -7.18
N LYS A 134 -19.90 -6.81 -7.37
CA LYS A 134 -20.40 -7.64 -8.48
C LYS A 134 -21.90 -7.90 -8.37
N GLN A 135 -22.34 -8.33 -7.19
CA GLN A 135 -23.76 -8.65 -6.93
C GLN A 135 -24.64 -7.40 -7.06
N ALA A 136 -24.17 -6.25 -6.59
CA ALA A 136 -24.86 -4.98 -6.67
C ALA A 136 -24.73 -4.26 -8.03
N GLY A 137 -24.00 -4.86 -9.00
CA GLY A 137 -23.82 -4.29 -10.35
C GLY A 137 -23.06 -2.95 -10.37
N LYS A 138 -22.18 -2.70 -9.40
CA LYS A 138 -21.47 -1.42 -9.24
C LYS A 138 -20.26 -1.25 -10.18
N TYR A 139 -19.76 -2.33 -10.78
CA TYR A 139 -18.70 -2.28 -11.77
C TYR A 139 -19.18 -1.83 -13.15
N THR A 140 -18.40 -1.01 -13.82
CA THR A 140 -18.62 -0.71 -15.24
C THR A 140 -18.07 -1.82 -16.14
N LYS A 141 -18.55 -1.89 -17.39
CA LYS A 141 -18.11 -2.92 -18.35
C LYS A 141 -16.61 -2.84 -18.60
N GLY A 142 -15.91 -3.95 -18.39
CA GLY A 142 -14.46 -4.05 -18.58
C GLY A 142 -13.62 -3.45 -17.45
N GLU A 143 -14.24 -3.04 -16.35
CA GLU A 143 -13.53 -2.52 -15.19
C GLU A 143 -12.74 -3.62 -14.48
N SER A 144 -11.50 -3.34 -14.08
CA SER A 144 -10.64 -4.27 -13.35
C SER A 144 -11.17 -4.52 -11.93
N LYS A 145 -10.70 -5.60 -11.29
CA LYS A 145 -11.01 -5.86 -9.87
C LYS A 145 -10.37 -4.82 -8.98
N LEU A 146 -10.96 -4.60 -7.81
CA LEU A 146 -10.37 -3.78 -6.74
C LEU A 146 -9.13 -4.46 -6.15
N THR A 147 -8.26 -3.66 -5.57
CA THR A 147 -7.08 -4.10 -4.80
C THR A 147 -7.25 -3.78 -3.33
N PHE A 148 -6.40 -4.35 -2.48
CA PHE A 148 -6.46 -4.02 -1.05
C PHE A 148 -6.17 -2.55 -0.76
N GLN A 149 -5.33 -1.88 -1.56
CA GLN A 149 -5.06 -0.45 -1.38
C GLN A 149 -6.34 0.38 -1.48
N ASP A 150 -7.23 0.04 -2.41
CA ASP A 150 -8.51 0.75 -2.60
C ASP A 150 -9.41 0.65 -1.35
N VAL A 151 -9.31 -0.47 -0.64
CA VAL A 151 -10.00 -0.71 0.65
C VAL A 151 -9.28 -0.02 1.79
N ALA A 152 -7.96 -0.17 1.86
CA ALA A 152 -7.14 0.37 2.94
C ALA A 152 -7.24 1.90 3.05
N ASP A 153 -7.41 2.59 1.92
CA ASP A 153 -7.52 4.06 1.88
C ASP A 153 -8.77 4.62 2.60
N CYS A 154 -9.74 3.76 2.93
CA CYS A 154 -10.94 4.17 3.67
C CYS A 154 -11.24 3.27 4.88
N LEU A 155 -10.36 2.36 5.26
CA LEU A 155 -10.57 1.41 6.37
C LEU A 155 -9.82 1.86 7.63
N VAL A 156 -10.54 1.98 8.73
CA VAL A 156 -9.98 2.03 10.09
C VAL A 156 -10.21 0.67 10.72
N LEU A 157 -9.14 -0.07 11.02
CA LEU A 157 -9.20 -1.42 11.55
C LEU A 157 -8.10 -1.63 12.59
N VAL A 158 -8.49 -2.10 13.76
CA VAL A 158 -7.59 -2.60 14.79
C VAL A 158 -7.96 -4.04 15.11
N THR A 159 -7.01 -4.95 14.99
CA THR A 159 -7.19 -6.36 15.36
C THR A 159 -6.33 -6.73 16.55
N ASN A 160 -6.85 -7.56 17.43
CA ASN A 160 -6.10 -8.13 18.54
C ASN A 160 -6.36 -9.63 18.60
N CYS A 161 -5.32 -10.41 18.39
CA CYS A 161 -5.37 -11.87 18.41
C CYS A 161 -4.58 -12.42 19.59
N PHE A 162 -5.12 -13.47 20.24
CA PHE A 162 -4.41 -14.23 21.25
C PHE A 162 -4.33 -15.70 20.84
N SER A 163 -3.14 -16.28 20.94
CA SER A 163 -2.96 -17.72 20.76
C SER A 163 -1.92 -18.27 21.73
N THR A 164 -2.06 -19.55 22.05
CA THR A 164 -1.10 -20.26 22.92
C THR A 164 0.15 -20.68 22.17
N GLN A 165 0.12 -20.68 20.84
CA GLN A 165 1.27 -20.97 19.98
C GLN A 165 1.48 -19.84 19.01
N THR A 166 2.69 -19.30 18.98
CA THR A 166 3.07 -18.18 18.11
C THR A 166 4.38 -18.49 17.40
N SER A 167 4.39 -18.33 16.09
CA SER A 167 5.58 -18.39 15.24
C SER A 167 5.85 -16.99 14.70
N TYR A 168 6.91 -16.37 15.18
CA TYR A 168 7.34 -15.07 14.67
C TYR A 168 8.24 -15.26 13.45
N GLU A 169 8.19 -14.28 12.52
CA GLU A 169 9.04 -14.27 11.34
C GLU A 169 10.52 -14.10 11.72
N ASN A 170 10.78 -13.29 12.75
CA ASN A 170 12.13 -13.03 13.26
C ASN A 170 12.11 -12.67 14.75
N GLN A 171 13.30 -12.46 15.32
CA GLN A 171 13.48 -12.13 16.73
C GLN A 171 12.87 -10.79 17.16
N THR A 172 12.63 -9.87 16.23
CA THR A 172 12.01 -8.56 16.54
C THR A 172 10.53 -8.66 16.89
N LYS A 173 9.90 -9.81 16.61
CA LYS A 173 8.48 -10.11 16.89
C LYS A 173 7.47 -9.17 16.23
N LYS A 174 7.86 -8.53 15.13
CA LYS A 174 7.05 -7.56 14.41
C LYS A 174 6.07 -8.16 13.39
N ALA A 175 6.17 -9.46 13.12
CA ALA A 175 5.25 -10.21 12.26
C ALA A 175 5.14 -11.66 12.73
N ILE A 176 3.96 -12.25 12.57
CA ILE A 176 3.72 -13.68 12.82
C ILE A 176 3.42 -14.43 11.53
N THR A 177 3.80 -15.73 11.50
CA THR A 177 3.70 -16.57 10.29
C THR A 177 2.73 -17.74 10.44
N ASN A 178 2.02 -17.84 11.54
CA ASN A 178 1.09 -18.93 11.84
C ASN A 178 0.00 -19.03 10.75
N LYS A 179 0.00 -20.16 10.03
CA LYS A 179 -0.97 -20.42 8.97
C LYS A 179 -2.39 -20.52 9.51
N PHE A 180 -2.58 -21.23 10.62
CA PHE A 180 -3.91 -21.36 11.22
C PHE A 180 -4.49 -20.01 11.68
N VAL A 181 -3.66 -19.11 12.22
CA VAL A 181 -4.10 -17.74 12.55
C VAL A 181 -4.60 -17.02 11.30
N GLN A 182 -3.84 -17.10 10.19
CA GLN A 182 -4.23 -16.50 8.93
C GLN A 182 -5.56 -17.07 8.40
N ASP A 183 -5.71 -18.39 8.39
CA ASP A 183 -6.88 -19.07 7.85
C ASP A 183 -8.12 -18.76 8.71
N ALA A 184 -7.99 -18.88 10.04
CA ALA A 184 -9.05 -18.58 11.00
C ALA A 184 -9.52 -17.12 10.93
N MET A 185 -8.60 -16.17 10.81
CA MET A 185 -8.95 -14.75 10.64
C MET A 185 -9.58 -14.47 9.27
N THR A 186 -9.10 -15.13 8.21
CA THR A 186 -9.69 -14.97 6.87
C THR A 186 -11.15 -15.42 6.84
N GLU A 187 -11.43 -16.60 7.40
CA GLU A 187 -12.79 -17.12 7.53
C GLU A 187 -13.65 -16.19 8.40
N PHE A 188 -13.16 -15.83 9.59
CA PHE A 188 -13.84 -14.94 10.50
C PHE A 188 -14.26 -13.62 9.84
N PHE A 189 -13.36 -12.95 9.13
CA PHE A 189 -13.70 -11.69 8.46
C PHE A 189 -14.65 -11.88 7.28
N ARG A 190 -14.49 -12.95 6.49
CA ARG A 190 -15.44 -13.24 5.39
C ARG A 190 -16.85 -13.44 5.90
N ASP A 191 -17.01 -14.24 6.95
CA ASP A 191 -18.33 -14.52 7.55
C ASP A 191 -18.94 -13.23 8.12
N ARG A 192 -18.15 -12.46 8.89
CA ARG A 192 -18.64 -11.23 9.53
C ARG A 192 -18.99 -10.15 8.51
N LEU A 193 -18.16 -9.95 7.49
CA LEU A 193 -18.43 -8.99 6.41
C LEU A 193 -19.66 -9.40 5.60
N HIS A 194 -19.83 -10.70 5.32
CA HIS A 194 -20.98 -11.19 4.60
C HIS A 194 -22.30 -10.90 5.35
N VAL A 195 -22.34 -11.24 6.63
CA VAL A 195 -23.51 -10.95 7.48
C VAL A 195 -23.74 -9.45 7.58
N TYR A 196 -22.69 -8.69 7.84
CA TYR A 196 -22.77 -7.24 7.99
C TYR A 196 -23.33 -6.55 6.73
N PHE A 197 -22.91 -6.97 5.53
CA PHE A 197 -23.40 -6.39 4.28
C PHE A 197 -24.86 -6.73 3.99
N ILE A 198 -25.34 -7.88 4.47
CA ILE A 198 -26.77 -8.25 4.36
C ILE A 198 -27.61 -7.40 5.33
N GLU A 199 -27.19 -7.30 6.57
CA GLU A 199 -27.91 -6.60 7.63
C GLU A 199 -27.89 -5.07 7.45
N ASN A 200 -26.79 -4.51 6.92
CA ASN A 200 -26.54 -3.07 6.81
C ASN A 200 -26.33 -2.64 5.36
N LYS A 201 -27.31 -2.90 4.50
CA LYS A 201 -27.22 -2.67 3.06
C LYS A 201 -26.80 -1.22 2.71
N GLN A 202 -27.33 -0.22 3.41
CA GLN A 202 -26.97 1.19 3.15
C GLN A 202 -25.51 1.48 3.44
N GLU A 203 -24.96 0.90 4.50
CA GLU A 203 -23.52 1.04 4.84
C GLU A 203 -22.66 0.25 3.85
N ALA A 204 -23.08 -0.95 3.46
CA ALA A 204 -22.41 -1.74 2.42
C ALA A 204 -22.32 -0.99 1.09
N ASP A 205 -23.41 -0.30 0.71
CA ASP A 205 -23.41 0.56 -0.48
C ASP A 205 -22.42 1.72 -0.37
N ARG A 206 -22.38 2.42 0.77
CA ARG A 206 -21.42 3.51 1.02
C ARG A 206 -19.97 3.01 0.96
N ILE A 207 -19.70 1.83 1.56
CA ILE A 207 -18.37 1.20 1.51
C ILE A 207 -17.98 0.91 0.07
N ALA A 208 -18.84 0.23 -0.68
CA ALA A 208 -18.58 -0.15 -2.06
C ALA A 208 -18.34 1.08 -2.95
N ASP A 209 -19.16 2.12 -2.81
CA ASP A 209 -19.02 3.36 -3.57
C ASP A 209 -17.71 4.07 -3.25
N GLN A 210 -17.34 4.18 -1.96
CA GLN A 210 -16.07 4.79 -1.57
C GLN A 210 -14.86 4.01 -2.08
N VAL A 211 -14.87 2.67 -1.95
CA VAL A 211 -13.78 1.81 -2.46
C VAL A 211 -13.63 1.94 -3.98
N LEU A 212 -14.75 2.02 -4.73
CA LEU A 212 -14.70 2.24 -6.18
C LEU A 212 -14.20 3.65 -6.54
N VAL A 213 -14.52 4.67 -5.75
CA VAL A 213 -13.95 6.03 -5.90
C VAL A 213 -12.43 5.98 -5.72
N ASN A 214 -11.94 5.35 -4.64
CA ASN A 214 -10.50 5.21 -4.38
C ASN A 214 -9.81 4.49 -5.54
N LYS A 215 -10.37 3.36 -6.00
CA LYS A 215 -9.86 2.58 -7.12
C LYS A 215 -9.75 3.42 -8.40
N ARG A 216 -10.85 4.07 -8.80
CA ARG A 216 -10.90 4.88 -10.03
C ARG A 216 -9.94 6.06 -9.97
N SER A 217 -9.80 6.68 -8.81
CA SER A 217 -8.82 7.74 -8.56
C SER A 217 -7.40 7.23 -8.73
N ARG A 218 -7.05 6.11 -8.10
CA ARG A 218 -5.73 5.47 -8.22
C ARG A 218 -5.40 5.10 -9.67
N GLU A 219 -6.34 4.47 -10.38
CA GLU A 219 -6.15 4.09 -11.79
C GLU A 219 -5.98 5.30 -12.71
N SER A 220 -6.75 6.38 -12.45
CA SER A 220 -6.61 7.65 -13.18
C SER A 220 -5.26 8.29 -12.96
N ALA A 221 -4.80 8.36 -11.70
CA ALA A 221 -3.48 8.87 -11.35
C ALA A 221 -2.35 8.06 -12.01
N GLU A 222 -2.44 6.73 -12.01
CA GLU A 222 -1.43 5.87 -12.65
C GLU A 222 -1.41 6.05 -14.18
N LYS A 223 -2.57 6.15 -14.83
CA LYS A 223 -2.66 6.47 -16.27
C LYS A 223 -2.03 7.83 -16.59
N ALA A 224 -2.30 8.85 -15.77
CA ALA A 224 -1.70 10.17 -15.95
C ALA A 224 -0.17 10.12 -15.79
N ARG A 225 0.33 9.42 -14.77
CA ARG A 225 1.78 9.20 -14.53
C ARG A 225 2.46 8.50 -15.71
N LEU A 226 1.84 7.42 -16.23
CA LEU A 226 2.37 6.70 -17.39
C LEU A 226 2.38 7.58 -18.65
N ASN A 227 1.36 8.39 -18.86
CA ASN A 227 1.31 9.33 -20.00
C ASN A 227 2.38 10.40 -19.91
N ILE A 228 2.63 10.96 -18.71
CA ILE A 228 3.72 11.91 -18.48
C ILE A 228 5.07 11.23 -18.73
N LYS A 229 5.25 10.03 -18.20
CA LYS A 229 6.49 9.25 -18.43
C LYS A 229 6.71 8.99 -19.92
N LYS A 230 5.68 8.58 -20.67
CA LYS A 230 5.76 8.40 -22.14
C LYS A 230 6.11 9.69 -22.87
N LYS A 231 5.54 10.83 -22.47
CA LYS A 231 5.88 12.13 -23.08
C LYS A 231 7.33 12.53 -22.80
N LEU A 232 7.82 12.28 -21.59
CA LEU A 232 9.21 12.59 -21.22
C LEU A 232 10.21 11.66 -21.88
N THR A 233 9.88 10.37 -22.02
CA THR A 233 10.73 9.39 -22.72
C THR A 233 10.61 9.52 -24.23
N GLY A 234 9.44 9.90 -24.76
CA GLY A 234 9.23 10.08 -26.20
C GLY A 234 10.03 11.24 -26.81
N SER A 235 10.46 12.21 -26.00
CA SER A 235 11.41 13.25 -26.44
C SER A 235 12.86 12.72 -26.58
N LEU A 236 13.17 11.58 -25.94
CA LEU A 236 14.44 10.87 -26.09
C LEU A 236 14.42 9.88 -27.26
N ASP A 237 13.25 9.52 -27.79
CA ASP A 237 13.08 8.49 -28.82
C ASP A 237 13.20 8.99 -30.25
N ILE A 238 13.35 10.29 -30.47
CA ILE A 238 13.58 10.82 -31.84
C ILE A 238 14.91 10.29 -32.39
N ALA A 239 15.92 10.12 -31.55
CA ALA A 239 17.19 9.50 -31.94
C ALA A 239 17.05 8.01 -32.30
N ASN A 240 16.02 7.32 -31.79
CA ASN A 240 15.75 5.90 -32.08
C ASN A 240 14.84 5.67 -33.29
N ARG A 241 14.16 6.69 -33.80
CA ARG A 241 13.27 6.57 -34.96
C ARG A 241 14.06 6.50 -36.32
N VAL A 242 15.24 7.08 -36.34
CA VAL A 242 16.13 6.97 -37.48
C VAL A 242 17.25 6.01 -37.12
N GLN A 243 17.30 4.84 -37.78
CA GLN A 243 18.33 3.84 -37.50
C GLN A 243 19.71 4.45 -37.64
N LYS A 244 20.55 4.30 -36.61
CA LYS A 244 21.95 4.75 -36.60
C LYS A 244 22.12 6.29 -36.64
N PHE A 245 21.09 7.07 -36.41
CA PHE A 245 21.25 8.53 -36.23
C PHE A 245 22.12 8.82 -35.00
N VAL A 246 23.11 9.68 -35.16
CA VAL A 246 24.00 10.13 -34.09
C VAL A 246 23.74 11.62 -33.85
N ASP A 247 23.09 11.95 -32.74
CA ASP A 247 22.74 13.34 -32.41
C ASP A 247 23.94 14.15 -31.89
N CYS A 248 23.84 15.47 -31.89
CA CYS A 248 24.77 16.39 -31.26
C CYS A 248 24.33 16.73 -29.83
N ARG A 249 25.21 17.32 -29.04
CA ARG A 249 24.96 17.63 -27.61
C ARG A 249 24.18 18.91 -27.40
N THR A 250 24.42 19.94 -28.24
CA THR A 250 23.75 21.22 -28.08
C THR A 250 22.25 21.13 -28.32
N LYS A 251 21.45 21.85 -27.54
CA LYS A 251 20.00 22.02 -27.73
C LYS A 251 19.65 23.27 -28.53
N ASP A 252 20.62 24.10 -28.84
CA ASP A 252 20.45 25.32 -29.61
C ASP A 252 20.30 24.98 -31.09
N VAL A 253 19.06 25.03 -31.61
CA VAL A 253 18.72 24.66 -32.98
C VAL A 253 19.45 25.53 -34.00
N SER A 254 19.80 26.78 -33.67
CA SER A 254 20.47 27.72 -34.59
C SER A 254 21.92 27.35 -34.88
N LYS A 255 22.52 26.48 -34.02
CA LYS A 255 23.90 26.02 -34.14
C LYS A 255 24.04 24.61 -34.64
N ARG A 256 22.91 23.89 -34.76
CA ARG A 256 22.93 22.47 -35.15
C ARG A 256 23.21 22.30 -36.63
N GLU A 257 24.10 21.38 -36.94
CA GLU A 257 24.39 20.92 -38.30
C GLU A 257 24.09 19.44 -38.40
N ILE A 258 23.68 18.97 -39.61
CA ILE A 258 23.48 17.57 -39.89
C ILE A 258 24.30 17.13 -41.09
N TYR A 259 25.10 16.09 -40.88
CA TYR A 259 25.83 15.41 -41.95
C TYR A 259 25.03 14.19 -42.42
N ILE A 260 24.69 14.18 -43.70
CA ILE A 260 24.04 13.04 -44.34
C ILE A 260 25.16 12.23 -45.04
N VAL A 261 25.33 10.97 -44.62
CA VAL A 261 26.44 10.12 -45.13
C VAL A 261 25.90 8.84 -45.75
N GLU A 262 26.58 8.35 -46.79
CA GLU A 262 26.22 7.10 -47.47
C GLU A 262 26.85 5.89 -46.75
N GLY A 263 26.02 5.07 -46.17
CA GLY A 263 26.42 3.80 -45.57
C GLY A 263 27.18 3.86 -44.25
N ASP A 264 27.47 2.70 -43.71
CA ASP A 264 28.06 2.56 -42.37
C ASP A 264 29.56 2.91 -42.34
N SER A 265 30.27 2.73 -43.44
CA SER A 265 31.70 3.06 -43.51
C SER A 265 31.93 4.56 -43.37
N ALA A 266 31.13 5.38 -44.09
CA ALA A 266 31.20 6.83 -44.00
C ALA A 266 30.73 7.33 -42.62
N LEU A 267 29.69 6.69 -42.05
CA LEU A 267 29.23 6.97 -40.69
C LEU A 267 30.37 6.84 -39.67
N GLY A 268 31.14 5.76 -39.72
CA GLY A 268 32.27 5.50 -38.84
C GLY A 268 33.33 6.59 -38.91
N SER A 269 33.74 6.97 -40.11
CA SER A 269 34.77 7.99 -40.33
C SER A 269 34.31 9.38 -39.87
N VAL A 270 33.09 9.81 -40.24
CA VAL A 270 32.56 11.11 -39.87
C VAL A 270 32.27 11.19 -38.36
N LYS A 271 31.88 10.09 -37.72
CA LYS A 271 31.67 10.04 -36.27
C LYS A 271 32.95 10.37 -35.47
N LEU A 272 34.12 9.99 -36.00
CA LEU A 272 35.41 10.23 -35.36
C LEU A 272 35.93 11.67 -35.60
N SER A 273 35.57 12.30 -36.71
CA SER A 273 36.09 13.63 -37.11
C SER A 273 35.14 14.80 -36.85
N ARG A 274 33.86 14.55 -36.54
CA ARG A 274 32.85 15.61 -36.29
C ARG A 274 33.08 16.36 -35.00
N ASP A 275 32.59 17.58 -34.90
CA ASP A 275 32.35 18.23 -33.62
C ASP A 275 31.03 17.70 -33.00
N ALA A 276 31.18 16.92 -31.93
CA ALA A 276 30.05 16.31 -31.26
C ALA A 276 29.15 17.33 -30.54
N GLU A 277 29.61 18.56 -30.36
CA GLU A 277 28.84 19.59 -29.67
C GLU A 277 27.64 20.03 -30.52
N PHE A 278 27.81 20.27 -31.80
CA PHE A 278 26.75 20.81 -32.66
C PHE A 278 26.51 20.03 -33.96
N GLN A 279 27.33 19.00 -34.31
CA GLN A 279 27.19 18.22 -35.52
C GLN A 279 26.53 16.87 -35.27
N GLY A 280 25.34 16.65 -35.87
CA GLY A 280 24.64 15.37 -35.95
C GLY A 280 24.98 14.61 -37.21
N ILE A 281 24.82 13.27 -37.26
CA ILE A 281 25.07 12.45 -38.45
C ILE A 281 23.86 11.56 -38.73
N MET A 282 23.43 11.54 -39.97
CA MET A 282 22.35 10.66 -40.45
C MET A 282 22.86 9.78 -41.59
N PRO A 283 23.02 8.45 -41.40
CA PRO A 283 23.38 7.56 -42.45
C PRO A 283 22.15 7.24 -43.31
N VAL A 284 22.30 7.27 -44.63
CA VAL A 284 21.33 6.82 -45.63
C VAL A 284 21.82 5.59 -46.34
N ARG A 285 20.95 4.62 -46.59
CA ARG A 285 21.26 3.37 -47.30
C ARG A 285 20.32 3.14 -48.46
N GLY A 286 20.84 2.62 -49.54
CA GLY A 286 20.08 2.13 -50.69
C GLY A 286 19.96 3.10 -51.84
N LYS A 287 19.28 2.68 -52.90
CA LYS A 287 18.98 3.52 -54.06
C LYS A 287 18.03 4.63 -53.66
N ILE A 288 18.34 5.86 -54.03
CA ILE A 288 17.44 7.01 -53.84
C ILE A 288 16.15 6.72 -54.59
N LEU A 289 15.01 6.80 -53.87
CA LEU A 289 13.70 6.67 -54.50
C LEU A 289 13.51 7.84 -55.47
N ASN A 290 13.25 7.52 -56.74
CA ASN A 290 12.91 8.55 -57.71
C ASN A 290 11.44 9.02 -57.43
N CYS A 291 11.30 10.06 -56.67
CA CYS A 291 9.99 10.58 -56.23
C CYS A 291 9.09 11.03 -57.40
N LEU A 292 9.66 11.25 -58.61
CA LEU A 292 8.90 11.57 -59.82
C LEU A 292 8.28 10.34 -60.50
N LYS A 293 8.70 9.15 -60.13
CA LYS A 293 8.24 7.85 -60.68
C LYS A 293 7.68 6.91 -59.63
N ALA A 294 7.60 7.30 -58.37
CA ALA A 294 7.01 6.49 -57.29
C ALA A 294 5.49 6.71 -57.28
N ASP A 295 4.74 5.64 -57.43
CA ASP A 295 3.32 5.62 -57.11
C ASP A 295 3.16 5.71 -55.59
N TYR A 296 2.33 6.65 -55.12
CA TYR A 296 1.99 6.83 -53.73
C TYR A 296 0.84 5.93 -53.31
#